data_1c0b05a7f5b4ce31700e489c56edbfcf
#
_entry.id   1c0b05a7f5b4ce31700e489c56edbfcf
#
_cell.length_a   1.000
_cell.length_b   1.000
_cell.length_c   1.000
_cell.angle_alpha   90.00
_cell.angle_beta   90.00
_cell.angle_gamma   90.00
#
_symmetry.space_group_name_H-M   'P 1'
#
loop_
_entity.id
_entity.type
_entity.pdbx_description
1 polymer ?
#
loop_
_entity_poly.entity_id
_entity_poly.type
_entity_poly.pdbx_seq_one_letter_code
_entity_poly.pdbx_strand_id
1 'polypeptide(L)'
;KVEFEKLGVEVKLGLEATAENIAEMNPDAVLVATGSKSIIPRSIPGIEGKNVYTIEEVLTGKAGLTGKRVLIVGAGVTGLETAEYLCHEGTTVVLADMLEKVAPNANHTNVADVCGRLKKYGAQFMMAHALKEIQETGVVLERLSDKETVTIDADAVVLSLGFRPDNGLVEELKARGIQALAIGNAIKDGTIAPATRSGYEAARTLFKAQAKTPSFLLTQEDMPNFGKISLMKNQEGIYLAYLTDPAGIARILPAPLKPFSVPVVTVSVCHVKEPTFADDYYEAILGVYCT
;
A
#
# COMPACT_ATOMS: atom_id res chain seq x y z
N LYS A 1 6.89 -16.24 8.62
CA LYS A 1 7.99 -16.94 9.32
C LYS A 1 8.18 -18.36 8.76
N VAL A 2 7.14 -19.19 8.75
CA VAL A 2 7.20 -20.58 8.26
C VAL A 2 7.74 -20.71 6.84
N GLU A 3 7.34 -19.83 5.92
CA GLU A 3 7.83 -19.89 4.53
C GLU A 3 9.32 -19.52 4.42
N PHE A 4 9.79 -18.55 5.20
CA PHE A 4 11.22 -18.19 5.22
C PHE A 4 12.09 -19.36 5.70
N GLU A 5 11.64 -20.08 6.72
CA GLU A 5 12.34 -21.26 7.21
C GLU A 5 12.41 -22.37 6.15
N LYS A 6 11.28 -22.65 5.44
CA LYS A 6 11.24 -23.64 4.35
C LYS A 6 12.17 -23.30 3.18
N LEU A 7 12.31 -21.99 2.89
CA LEU A 7 13.14 -21.49 1.80
C LEU A 7 14.61 -21.27 2.20
N GLY A 8 14.98 -21.55 3.45
CA GLY A 8 16.32 -21.33 3.96
C GLY A 8 16.72 -19.86 4.09
N VAL A 9 15.73 -18.96 4.24
CA VAL A 9 15.98 -17.53 4.42
C VAL A 9 16.39 -17.26 5.86
N GLU A 10 17.59 -16.75 6.06
CA GLU A 10 18.05 -16.29 7.37
C GLU A 10 17.36 -14.98 7.76
N VAL A 11 16.79 -14.93 8.97
CA VAL A 11 16.13 -13.74 9.51
C VAL A 11 16.86 -13.25 10.74
N LYS A 12 17.43 -12.05 10.69
CA LYS A 12 18.11 -11.38 11.80
C LYS A 12 17.21 -10.31 12.39
N LEU A 13 16.71 -10.53 13.60
CA LEU A 13 15.88 -9.57 14.34
C LEU A 13 16.74 -8.77 15.32
N GLY A 14 16.31 -7.54 15.64
CA GLY A 14 17.04 -6.65 16.57
C GLY A 14 18.37 -6.13 16.03
N LEU A 15 18.61 -6.25 14.72
CA LEU A 15 19.78 -5.73 14.03
C LEU A 15 19.38 -4.51 13.21
N GLU A 16 19.99 -3.37 13.47
CA GLU A 16 19.90 -2.21 12.59
C GLU A 16 20.80 -2.43 11.39
N ALA A 17 20.22 -2.45 10.19
CA ALA A 17 20.96 -2.64 8.95
C ALA A 17 21.61 -1.33 8.53
N THR A 18 22.93 -1.23 8.66
CA THR A 18 23.75 -0.11 8.18
C THR A 18 24.54 -0.52 6.93
N ALA A 19 25.02 0.46 6.17
CA ALA A 19 25.86 0.17 5.01
C ALA A 19 27.16 -0.58 5.38
N GLU A 20 27.68 -0.37 6.61
CA GLU A 20 28.86 -1.04 7.15
C GLU A 20 28.60 -2.53 7.35
N ASN A 21 27.60 -2.86 8.18
CA ASN A 21 27.34 -4.26 8.52
C ASN A 21 26.80 -5.09 7.34
N ILE A 22 26.12 -4.43 6.38
CA ILE A 22 25.74 -5.06 5.13
C ILE A 22 26.96 -5.36 4.25
N ALA A 23 27.92 -4.44 4.16
CA ALA A 23 29.14 -4.63 3.40
C ALA A 23 29.98 -5.81 3.93
N GLU A 24 30.04 -5.99 5.26
CA GLU A 24 30.71 -7.12 5.90
C GLU A 24 30.12 -8.48 5.50
N MET A 25 28.82 -8.52 5.15
CA MET A 25 28.14 -9.73 4.66
C MET A 25 28.50 -10.08 3.21
N ASN A 26 29.17 -9.18 2.49
CA ASN A 26 29.56 -9.33 1.08
C ASN A 26 28.42 -9.84 0.18
N PRO A 27 27.26 -9.18 0.13
CA PRO A 27 26.13 -9.64 -0.66
C PRO A 27 26.34 -9.37 -2.17
N ASP A 28 25.80 -10.24 -3.02
CA ASP A 28 25.75 -10.01 -4.48
C ASP A 28 24.87 -8.82 -4.84
N ALA A 29 23.80 -8.60 -4.10
CA ALA A 29 22.89 -7.46 -4.24
C ALA A 29 22.05 -7.24 -2.97
N VAL A 30 21.53 -6.04 -2.79
CA VAL A 30 20.70 -5.65 -1.66
C VAL A 30 19.37 -5.08 -2.13
N LEU A 31 18.27 -5.61 -1.58
CA LEU A 31 16.94 -5.01 -1.70
C LEU A 31 16.62 -4.22 -0.43
N VAL A 32 16.50 -2.91 -0.56
CA VAL A 32 16.24 -2.00 0.56
C VAL A 32 14.72 -1.79 0.69
N ALA A 33 14.14 -2.35 1.75
CA ALA A 33 12.71 -2.29 2.04
C ALA A 33 12.43 -1.52 3.34
N THR A 34 13.15 -0.45 3.58
CA THR A 34 13.10 0.38 4.80
C THR A 34 11.80 1.16 4.97
N GLY A 35 10.93 1.13 3.95
CA GLY A 35 9.63 1.77 4.01
C GLY A 35 9.70 3.29 3.85
N SER A 36 8.96 4.00 4.68
CA SER A 36 8.81 5.46 4.61
C SER A 36 8.67 6.05 6.00
N LYS A 37 8.94 7.34 6.12
CA LYS A 37 8.80 8.11 7.36
C LYS A 37 7.69 9.13 7.25
N SER A 38 6.96 9.38 8.34
CA SER A 38 5.92 10.41 8.42
C SER A 38 6.46 11.79 8.02
N ILE A 39 5.68 12.53 7.25
CA ILE A 39 6.01 13.92 6.89
C ILE A 39 5.70 14.83 8.07
N ILE A 40 6.72 15.53 8.53
CA ILE A 40 6.63 16.55 9.58
C ILE A 40 7.05 17.88 8.97
N PRO A 41 6.12 18.83 8.72
CA PRO A 41 6.41 20.11 8.09
C PRO A 41 7.05 21.09 9.10
N ARG A 42 8.36 21.10 9.19
CA ARG A 42 9.13 21.90 10.16
C ARG A 42 8.93 23.41 10.07
N SER A 43 8.29 23.91 9.02
CA SER A 43 7.96 25.33 8.85
C SER A 43 6.76 25.79 9.68
N ILE A 44 6.00 24.86 10.26
CA ILE A 44 4.82 25.19 11.07
C ILE A 44 5.24 25.43 12.52
N PRO A 45 4.96 26.61 13.08
CA PRO A 45 5.23 26.90 14.48
C PRO A 45 4.56 25.89 15.41
N GLY A 46 5.29 25.40 16.41
CA GLY A 46 4.79 24.45 17.39
C GLY A 46 4.79 22.99 16.93
N ILE A 47 5.24 22.65 15.71
CA ILE A 47 5.22 21.29 15.15
C ILE A 47 6.07 20.29 15.94
N GLU A 48 7.08 20.76 16.66
CA GLU A 48 7.97 19.94 17.51
C GLU A 48 7.49 19.92 18.98
N GLY A 49 6.27 20.38 19.23
CA GLY A 49 5.65 20.38 20.56
C GLY A 49 5.48 18.98 21.14
N LYS A 50 5.52 18.87 22.48
CA LYS A 50 5.33 17.59 23.20
C LYS A 50 3.93 16.99 23.04
N ASN A 51 2.98 17.78 22.56
CA ASN A 51 1.60 17.40 22.27
C ASN A 51 1.38 17.03 20.80
N VAL A 52 2.46 16.94 20.00
CA VAL A 52 2.40 16.57 18.56
C VAL A 52 2.88 15.14 18.39
N TYR A 53 2.11 14.34 17.68
CA TYR A 53 2.38 12.92 17.47
C TYR A 53 2.24 12.57 15.98
N THR A 54 2.99 11.59 15.55
CA THR A 54 2.79 10.92 14.26
C THR A 54 1.73 9.84 14.39
N ILE A 55 1.14 9.42 13.28
CA ILE A 55 0.22 8.27 13.24
C ILE A 55 0.88 7.01 13.81
N GLU A 56 2.16 6.78 13.50
CA GLU A 56 2.89 5.63 13.98
C GLU A 56 2.98 5.60 15.51
N GLU A 57 3.24 6.73 16.15
CA GLU A 57 3.29 6.82 17.61
C GLU A 57 1.92 6.53 18.26
N VAL A 58 0.85 6.95 17.61
CA VAL A 58 -0.52 6.65 18.06
C VAL A 58 -0.83 5.17 17.93
N LEU A 59 -0.65 4.60 16.74
CA LEU A 59 -1.02 3.21 16.45
C LEU A 59 -0.12 2.17 17.14
N THR A 60 1.11 2.55 17.52
CA THR A 60 2.00 1.69 18.32
C THR A 60 1.82 1.85 19.83
N GLY A 61 0.84 2.66 20.27
CA GLY A 61 0.53 2.86 21.68
C GLY A 61 1.53 3.72 22.46
N LYS A 62 2.42 4.44 21.75
CA LYS A 62 3.38 5.36 22.38
C LYS A 62 2.72 6.67 22.85
N ALA A 63 1.60 7.03 22.25
CA ALA A 63 0.82 8.21 22.59
C ALA A 63 -0.42 7.83 23.43
N GLY A 64 -0.44 8.20 24.69
CA GLY A 64 -1.62 8.01 25.57
C GLY A 64 -2.63 9.14 25.36
N LEU A 65 -3.60 8.95 24.45
CA LEU A 65 -4.55 9.99 24.03
C LEU A 65 -6.00 9.76 24.50
N THR A 66 -6.26 8.69 25.23
CA THR A 66 -7.60 8.36 25.78
C THR A 66 -8.17 9.54 26.58
N GLY A 67 -9.42 9.91 26.28
CA GLY A 67 -10.14 10.98 26.94
C GLY A 67 -9.69 12.42 26.62
N LYS A 68 -8.73 12.57 25.70
CA LYS A 68 -8.23 13.89 25.25
C LYS A 68 -9.05 14.44 24.07
N ARG A 69 -8.89 15.73 23.82
CA ARG A 69 -9.34 16.38 22.58
C ARG A 69 -8.19 16.33 21.58
N VAL A 70 -8.36 15.66 20.49
CA VAL A 70 -7.31 15.42 19.49
C VAL A 70 -7.69 16.03 18.14
N LEU A 71 -6.81 16.84 17.61
CA LEU A 71 -6.88 17.25 16.21
C LEU A 71 -6.01 16.31 15.36
N ILE A 72 -6.60 15.71 14.34
CA ILE A 72 -5.87 14.98 13.30
C ILE A 72 -5.74 15.88 12.08
N VAL A 73 -4.51 16.17 11.67
CA VAL A 73 -4.21 16.97 10.48
C VAL A 73 -3.93 16.03 9.30
N GLY A 74 -4.83 16.04 8.33
CA GLY A 74 -4.87 15.12 7.20
C GLY A 74 -6.01 14.11 7.31
N ALA A 75 -7.02 14.28 6.45
CA ALA A 75 -8.21 13.42 6.36
C ALA A 75 -8.12 12.41 5.19
N GLY A 76 -6.93 11.88 4.95
CA GLY A 76 -6.70 10.73 4.09
C GLY A 76 -7.17 9.44 4.78
N VAL A 77 -7.07 8.29 4.08
CA VAL A 77 -7.52 6.98 4.62
C VAL A 77 -6.91 6.69 5.99
N THR A 78 -5.60 6.85 6.13
CA THR A 78 -4.90 6.59 7.40
C THR A 78 -5.34 7.53 8.51
N GLY A 79 -5.62 8.81 8.19
CA GLY A 79 -6.18 9.77 9.16
C GLY A 79 -7.56 9.37 9.64
N LEU A 80 -8.42 8.89 8.74
CA LEU A 80 -9.76 8.38 9.09
C LEU A 80 -9.70 7.14 9.97
N GLU A 81 -8.86 6.17 9.63
CA GLU A 81 -8.68 4.94 10.41
C GLU A 81 -8.11 5.23 11.80
N THR A 82 -7.15 6.15 11.89
CA THR A 82 -6.60 6.61 13.17
C THR A 82 -7.65 7.35 14.01
N ALA A 83 -8.48 8.18 13.36
CA ALA A 83 -9.60 8.84 14.03
C ALA A 83 -10.58 7.83 14.61
N GLU A 84 -10.93 6.80 13.85
CA GLU A 84 -11.83 5.74 14.31
C GLU A 84 -11.23 4.98 15.50
N TYR A 85 -9.96 4.60 15.42
CA TYR A 85 -9.25 3.97 16.54
C TYR A 85 -9.31 4.83 17.80
N LEU A 86 -8.99 6.12 17.70
CA LEU A 86 -9.02 7.05 18.84
C LEU A 86 -10.43 7.26 19.40
N CYS A 87 -11.45 7.33 18.54
CA CYS A 87 -12.85 7.42 18.99
C CYS A 87 -13.28 6.18 19.79
N HIS A 88 -12.84 4.98 19.36
CA HIS A 88 -13.08 3.74 20.13
C HIS A 88 -12.44 3.77 21.52
N GLU A 89 -11.30 4.43 21.67
CA GLU A 89 -10.61 4.64 22.94
C GLU A 89 -11.18 5.80 23.77
N GLY A 90 -12.34 6.36 23.37
CA GLY A 90 -13.02 7.44 24.10
C GLY A 90 -12.40 8.83 23.89
N THR A 91 -11.67 9.05 22.82
CA THR A 91 -11.06 10.33 22.46
C THR A 91 -12.03 11.19 21.65
N THR A 92 -12.11 12.49 21.94
CA THR A 92 -12.84 13.45 21.09
C THR A 92 -11.95 13.87 19.92
N VAL A 93 -12.41 13.66 18.69
CA VAL A 93 -11.60 13.86 17.49
C VAL A 93 -12.16 14.94 16.59
N VAL A 94 -11.27 15.83 16.15
CA VAL A 94 -11.50 16.75 15.02
C VAL A 94 -10.50 16.35 13.90
N LEU A 95 -11.00 16.20 12.67
CA LEU A 95 -10.15 16.02 11.49
C LEU A 95 -10.10 17.32 10.69
N ALA A 96 -8.91 17.79 10.33
CA ALA A 96 -8.72 18.93 9.46
C ALA A 96 -7.89 18.56 8.23
N ASP A 97 -8.26 19.10 7.06
CA ASP A 97 -7.51 18.89 5.82
C ASP A 97 -7.59 20.14 4.93
N MET A 98 -6.54 20.38 4.17
CA MET A 98 -6.51 21.44 3.16
C MET A 98 -7.43 21.12 1.98
N LEU A 99 -7.71 19.87 1.71
CA LEU A 99 -8.62 19.44 0.67
C LEU A 99 -10.08 19.69 1.05
N GLU A 100 -10.92 19.94 0.08
CA GLU A 100 -12.36 20.11 0.28
C GLU A 100 -13.08 18.79 0.56
N LYS A 101 -12.49 17.66 0.13
CA LYS A 101 -13.08 16.33 0.24
C LYS A 101 -12.19 15.41 1.06
N VAL A 102 -12.82 14.61 1.89
CA VAL A 102 -12.16 13.55 2.67
C VAL A 102 -11.67 12.45 1.73
N ALA A 103 -10.40 12.07 1.85
CA ALA A 103 -9.77 10.96 1.14
C ALA A 103 -10.19 10.80 -0.34
N PRO A 104 -10.05 11.84 -1.20
CA PRO A 104 -10.67 11.89 -2.53
C PRO A 104 -10.19 10.81 -3.49
N ASN A 105 -9.03 10.22 -3.24
CA ASN A 105 -8.42 9.17 -4.08
C ASN A 105 -8.70 7.75 -3.57
N ALA A 106 -9.47 7.59 -2.51
CA ALA A 106 -9.82 6.30 -1.95
C ALA A 106 -11.17 5.79 -2.47
N ASN A 107 -11.47 4.51 -2.18
CA ASN A 107 -12.77 3.94 -2.50
C ASN A 107 -13.87 4.70 -1.73
N HIS A 108 -14.77 5.37 -2.47
CA HIS A 108 -15.78 6.26 -1.90
C HIS A 108 -16.76 5.53 -0.97
N THR A 109 -17.06 4.26 -1.21
CA THR A 109 -17.95 3.45 -0.35
C THR A 109 -17.32 3.23 1.02
N ASN A 110 -16.04 2.87 1.06
CA ASN A 110 -15.31 2.69 2.31
C ASN A 110 -15.18 4.01 3.08
N VAL A 111 -14.86 5.09 2.37
CA VAL A 111 -14.77 6.44 2.97
C VAL A 111 -16.11 6.87 3.57
N ALA A 112 -17.21 6.67 2.84
CA ALA A 112 -18.55 7.02 3.32
C ALA A 112 -18.94 6.23 4.59
N ASP A 113 -18.59 4.94 4.64
CA ASP A 113 -18.86 4.08 5.78
C ASP A 113 -18.06 4.53 7.02
N VAL A 114 -16.75 4.72 6.89
CA VAL A 114 -15.90 5.20 7.99
C VAL A 114 -16.36 6.59 8.48
N CYS A 115 -16.62 7.52 7.57
CA CYS A 115 -17.15 8.85 7.92
C CYS A 115 -18.51 8.77 8.63
N GLY A 116 -19.36 7.82 8.24
CA GLY A 116 -20.63 7.54 8.90
C GLY A 116 -20.46 7.07 10.35
N ARG A 117 -19.49 6.20 10.58
CA ARG A 117 -19.14 5.73 11.94
C ARG A 117 -18.52 6.85 12.78
N LEU A 118 -17.56 7.59 12.24
CA LEU A 118 -16.94 8.74 12.91
C LEU A 118 -17.95 9.80 13.36
N LYS A 119 -18.93 10.10 12.50
CA LYS A 119 -20.03 11.03 12.89
C LYS A 119 -20.85 10.51 14.06
N LYS A 120 -21.10 9.20 14.16
CA LYS A 120 -21.79 8.60 15.30
C LYS A 120 -21.00 8.74 16.61
N TYR A 121 -19.67 8.76 16.54
CA TYR A 121 -18.79 9.07 17.67
C TYR A 121 -18.69 10.57 17.98
N GLY A 122 -19.31 11.43 17.18
CA GLY A 122 -19.23 12.88 17.36
C GLY A 122 -17.99 13.53 16.78
N ALA A 123 -17.22 12.81 15.95
CA ALA A 123 -16.05 13.39 15.29
C ALA A 123 -16.46 14.54 14.34
N GLN A 124 -15.68 15.61 14.34
CA GLN A 124 -15.91 16.78 13.53
C GLN A 124 -14.94 16.83 12.35
N PHE A 125 -15.37 17.41 11.22
CA PHE A 125 -14.57 17.54 10.01
C PHE A 125 -14.42 19.00 9.63
N MET A 126 -13.19 19.47 9.51
CA MET A 126 -12.81 20.80 9.07
C MET A 126 -12.03 20.71 7.76
N MET A 127 -12.77 20.55 6.68
CA MET A 127 -12.20 20.48 5.33
C MET A 127 -11.91 21.88 4.80
N ALA A 128 -11.00 21.99 3.83
CA ALA A 128 -10.49 23.26 3.28
C ALA A 128 -9.85 24.17 4.35
N HIS A 129 -9.18 23.58 5.33
CA HIS A 129 -8.46 24.30 6.39
C HIS A 129 -6.98 23.88 6.41
N ALA A 130 -6.08 24.85 6.42
CA ALA A 130 -4.65 24.66 6.53
C ALA A 130 -4.17 24.84 7.97
N LEU A 131 -3.28 23.94 8.43
CA LEU A 131 -2.62 24.10 9.71
C LEU A 131 -1.63 25.27 9.65
N LYS A 132 -1.77 26.24 10.56
CA LYS A 132 -0.91 27.43 10.63
C LYS A 132 0.04 27.40 11.82
N GLU A 133 -0.46 26.97 12.99
CA GLU A 133 0.30 26.99 14.24
C GLU A 133 -0.28 25.94 15.20
N ILE A 134 0.61 25.30 15.96
CA ILE A 134 0.25 24.44 17.09
C ILE A 134 0.67 25.09 18.37
N GLN A 135 -0.27 25.26 19.28
CA GLN A 135 -0.07 25.85 20.61
C GLN A 135 -0.14 24.76 21.68
N GLU A 136 0.15 25.10 22.93
CA GLU A 136 0.16 24.14 24.04
C GLU A 136 -1.21 23.47 24.28
N THR A 137 -2.29 24.25 24.12
CA THR A 137 -3.68 23.79 24.37
C THR A 137 -4.63 24.01 23.20
N GLY A 138 -4.11 24.31 22.02
CA GLY A 138 -4.93 24.59 20.86
C GLY A 138 -4.17 24.57 19.54
N VAL A 139 -4.92 24.74 18.47
CA VAL A 139 -4.37 24.73 17.11
C VAL A 139 -5.03 25.85 16.30
N VAL A 140 -4.23 26.61 15.58
CA VAL A 140 -4.69 27.65 14.67
C VAL A 140 -4.79 27.07 13.25
N LEU A 141 -5.98 27.07 12.70
CA LEU A 141 -6.26 26.68 11.32
C LEU A 141 -6.65 27.91 10.50
N GLU A 142 -6.24 27.95 9.23
CA GLU A 142 -6.67 28.96 8.25
C GLU A 142 -7.68 28.34 7.30
N ARG A 143 -8.87 28.92 7.22
CA ARG A 143 -9.85 28.56 6.19
C ARG A 143 -9.36 29.05 4.82
N LEU A 144 -9.31 28.15 3.84
CA LEU A 144 -8.69 28.48 2.55
C LEU A 144 -9.53 29.43 1.67
N SER A 145 -10.85 29.50 1.89
CA SER A 145 -11.78 30.31 1.09
C SER A 145 -11.65 31.82 1.31
N ASP A 146 -11.44 32.24 2.55
CA ASP A 146 -11.45 33.64 2.98
C ASP A 146 -10.24 34.08 3.79
N LYS A 147 -9.33 33.10 4.07
CA LYS A 147 -8.11 33.28 4.88
C LYS A 147 -8.38 33.63 6.35
N GLU A 148 -9.61 33.47 6.82
CA GLU A 148 -9.92 33.61 8.23
C GLU A 148 -9.25 32.51 9.05
N THR A 149 -8.76 32.88 10.24
CA THR A 149 -8.16 31.93 11.18
C THR A 149 -9.18 31.51 12.23
N VAL A 150 -9.17 30.21 12.52
CA VAL A 150 -10.00 29.61 13.55
C VAL A 150 -9.08 28.90 14.55
N THR A 151 -9.23 29.18 15.82
CA THR A 151 -8.52 28.44 16.89
C THR A 151 -9.41 27.31 17.43
N ILE A 152 -8.85 26.13 17.51
CA ILE A 152 -9.53 24.93 18.04
C ILE A 152 -8.80 24.47 19.28
N ASP A 153 -9.54 24.22 20.34
CA ASP A 153 -9.01 23.61 21.53
C ASP A 153 -8.59 22.15 21.23
N ALA A 154 -7.34 21.85 21.49
CA ALA A 154 -6.81 20.50 21.33
C ALA A 154 -5.74 20.22 22.38
N ASP A 155 -5.81 19.06 23.01
CA ASP A 155 -4.82 18.61 24.00
C ASP A 155 -3.66 17.88 23.29
N ALA A 156 -3.89 17.42 22.05
CA ALA A 156 -2.88 16.79 21.21
C ALA A 156 -3.20 16.96 19.72
N VAL A 157 -2.15 16.91 18.91
CA VAL A 157 -2.21 16.96 17.44
C VAL A 157 -1.58 15.70 16.87
N VAL A 158 -2.27 15.05 15.94
CA VAL A 158 -1.76 13.88 15.22
C VAL A 158 -1.56 14.25 13.75
N LEU A 159 -0.34 14.05 13.26
CA LEU A 159 0.03 14.37 11.88
C LEU A 159 -0.20 13.19 10.95
N SER A 160 -1.17 13.32 10.05
CA SER A 160 -1.52 12.37 8.98
C SER A 160 -1.24 12.97 7.60
N LEU A 161 -0.06 13.58 7.44
CA LEU A 161 0.30 14.38 6.26
C LEU A 161 0.97 13.55 5.15
N GLY A 162 0.84 12.22 5.22
CA GLY A 162 1.48 11.29 4.31
C GLY A 162 2.91 10.92 4.73
N PHE A 163 3.59 10.22 3.82
CA PHE A 163 4.90 9.63 4.11
C PHE A 163 5.91 9.99 3.03
N ARG A 164 7.18 10.03 3.42
CA ARG A 164 8.31 10.20 2.51
C ARG A 164 9.13 8.92 2.47
N PRO A 165 9.48 8.40 1.28
CA PRO A 165 10.36 7.25 1.15
C PRO A 165 11.64 7.38 1.99
N ASP A 166 12.04 6.29 2.63
CA ASP A 166 13.29 6.18 3.39
C ASP A 166 14.26 5.28 2.61
N ASN A 167 15.01 5.85 1.70
CA ASN A 167 15.90 5.16 0.78
C ASN A 167 17.37 5.58 0.87
N GLY A 168 17.76 6.32 1.90
CA GLY A 168 19.14 6.80 2.09
C GLY A 168 20.18 5.69 2.05
N LEU A 169 19.87 4.54 2.62
CA LEU A 169 20.72 3.35 2.62
C LEU A 169 21.10 2.87 1.20
N VAL A 170 20.26 3.08 0.20
CA VAL A 170 20.56 2.71 -1.19
C VAL A 170 21.76 3.47 -1.72
N GLU A 171 21.82 4.76 -1.47
CA GLU A 171 22.93 5.61 -1.95
C GLU A 171 24.22 5.32 -1.18
N GLU A 172 24.14 5.04 0.12
CA GLU A 172 25.27 4.63 0.93
C GLU A 172 25.89 3.31 0.46
N LEU A 173 25.04 2.32 0.11
CA LEU A 173 25.50 1.04 -0.43
C LEU A 173 26.12 1.17 -1.82
N LYS A 174 25.49 1.95 -2.70
CA LYS A 174 26.04 2.24 -4.04
C LYS A 174 27.39 2.93 -3.96
N ALA A 175 27.57 3.87 -3.04
CA ALA A 175 28.86 4.54 -2.82
C ALA A 175 29.98 3.57 -2.41
N ARG A 176 29.64 2.41 -1.85
CA ARG A 176 30.54 1.31 -1.49
C ARG A 176 30.71 0.27 -2.62
N GLY A 177 30.11 0.51 -3.79
CA GLY A 177 30.15 -0.41 -4.93
C GLY A 177 29.19 -1.61 -4.81
N ILE A 178 28.28 -1.59 -3.87
CA ILE A 178 27.29 -2.66 -3.66
C ILE A 178 26.05 -2.37 -4.51
N GLN A 179 25.61 -3.35 -5.31
CA GLN A 179 24.37 -3.23 -6.07
C GLN A 179 23.17 -3.18 -5.10
N ALA A 180 22.47 -2.04 -5.07
CA ALA A 180 21.33 -1.84 -4.19
C ALA A 180 20.13 -1.24 -4.93
N LEU A 181 18.93 -1.75 -4.63
CA LEU A 181 17.66 -1.28 -5.17
C LEU A 181 16.67 -1.04 -4.03
N ALA A 182 16.00 0.12 -4.04
CA ALA A 182 14.84 0.34 -3.19
C ALA A 182 13.65 -0.48 -3.68
N ILE A 183 12.81 -0.96 -2.76
CA ILE A 183 11.54 -1.64 -3.03
C ILE A 183 10.44 -1.14 -2.09
N GLY A 184 9.19 -1.38 -2.48
CA GLY A 184 8.03 -0.99 -1.66
C GLY A 184 7.96 0.51 -1.40
N ASN A 185 7.61 0.87 -0.17
CA ASN A 185 7.46 2.26 0.23
C ASN A 185 8.80 3.02 0.34
N ALA A 186 9.92 2.32 0.25
CA ALA A 186 11.22 2.98 0.06
C ALA A 186 11.40 3.61 -1.34
N ILE A 187 10.55 3.25 -2.33
CA ILE A 187 10.48 3.91 -3.64
C ILE A 187 9.45 5.05 -3.60
N LYS A 188 8.23 4.71 -3.19
CA LYS A 188 7.08 5.59 -3.21
C LYS A 188 6.06 5.09 -2.20
N ASP A 189 5.47 6.01 -1.45
CA ASP A 189 4.36 5.68 -0.55
C ASP A 189 3.20 5.04 -1.31
N GLY A 190 2.60 4.00 -0.71
CA GLY A 190 1.55 3.24 -1.35
C GLY A 190 1.02 2.10 -0.51
N THR A 191 0.16 1.29 -1.13
CA THR A 191 -0.49 0.13 -0.51
C THR A 191 0.36 -1.14 -0.60
N ILE A 192 -0.10 -2.21 0.05
CA ILE A 192 0.59 -3.52 0.11
C ILE A 192 0.84 -4.11 -1.28
N ALA A 193 -0.15 -4.03 -2.18
CA ALA A 193 -0.05 -4.67 -3.49
C ALA A 193 1.08 -4.10 -4.39
N PRO A 194 1.22 -2.76 -4.56
CA PRO A 194 2.37 -2.18 -5.23
C PRO A 194 3.70 -2.51 -4.55
N ALA A 195 3.76 -2.51 -3.21
CA ALA A 195 4.96 -2.83 -2.47
C ALA A 195 5.43 -4.28 -2.73
N THR A 196 4.52 -5.24 -2.65
CA THR A 196 4.80 -6.65 -2.95
C THR A 196 5.23 -6.84 -4.40
N ARG A 197 4.55 -6.18 -5.35
CA ARG A 197 4.91 -6.22 -6.77
C ARG A 197 6.31 -5.70 -7.02
N SER A 198 6.69 -4.57 -6.42
CA SER A 198 8.02 -4.00 -6.60
C SER A 198 9.13 -4.93 -6.10
N GLY A 199 8.92 -5.63 -4.99
CA GLY A 199 9.84 -6.65 -4.49
C GLY A 199 10.00 -7.82 -5.44
N TYR A 200 8.89 -8.33 -5.96
CA TYR A 200 8.89 -9.41 -6.94
C TYR A 200 9.62 -9.02 -8.24
N GLU A 201 9.33 -7.84 -8.78
CA GLU A 201 9.98 -7.33 -10.00
C GLU A 201 11.47 -7.08 -9.79
N ALA A 202 11.87 -6.53 -8.64
CA ALA A 202 13.27 -6.31 -8.30
C ALA A 202 14.04 -7.63 -8.22
N ALA A 203 13.51 -8.64 -7.53
CA ALA A 203 14.13 -9.95 -7.42
C ALA A 203 14.32 -10.60 -8.80
N ARG A 204 13.32 -10.53 -9.67
CA ARG A 204 13.42 -11.03 -11.05
C ARG A 204 14.45 -10.28 -11.89
N THR A 205 14.61 -8.99 -11.67
CA THR A 205 15.54 -8.14 -12.42
C THR A 205 16.99 -8.40 -12.01
N LEU A 206 17.25 -8.56 -10.72
CA LEU A 206 18.58 -8.86 -10.20
C LEU A 206 19.13 -10.19 -10.72
N PHE A 207 18.27 -11.17 -10.91
CA PHE A 207 18.64 -12.54 -11.30
C PHE A 207 18.21 -12.91 -12.72
N LYS A 208 18.12 -11.93 -13.64
CA LYS A 208 17.69 -12.14 -15.04
C LYS A 208 18.39 -13.29 -15.76
N ALA A 209 19.63 -13.61 -15.40
CA ALA A 209 20.38 -14.69 -16.03
C ALA A 209 19.88 -16.10 -15.64
N GLN A 210 19.03 -16.23 -14.63
CA GLN A 210 18.52 -17.52 -14.12
C GLN A 210 16.98 -17.58 -14.06
N ALA A 211 16.28 -16.56 -14.55
CA ALA A 211 14.81 -16.56 -14.55
C ALA A 211 14.32 -17.66 -15.49
N LYS A 212 13.91 -18.80 -14.91
CA LYS A 212 13.05 -19.75 -15.61
C LYS A 212 11.84 -18.98 -16.13
N THR A 213 11.36 -19.37 -17.30
CA THR A 213 10.10 -18.88 -17.87
C THR A 213 9.04 -18.81 -16.74
N PRO A 214 8.25 -17.72 -16.64
CA PRO A 214 7.19 -17.65 -15.66
C PRO A 214 6.39 -18.94 -15.61
N SER A 215 6.05 -19.43 -14.43
CA SER A 215 5.41 -20.74 -14.24
C SER A 215 4.05 -20.91 -14.97
N PHE A 216 3.47 -19.80 -15.44
CA PHE A 216 2.25 -19.81 -16.26
C PHE A 216 2.50 -19.91 -17.78
N LEU A 217 3.76 -19.82 -18.23
CA LEU A 217 4.11 -20.08 -19.62
C LEU A 217 4.62 -21.52 -19.74
N LEU A 218 3.85 -22.33 -20.42
CA LEU A 218 4.24 -23.69 -20.71
C LEU A 218 5.39 -23.71 -21.70
N THR A 219 6.42 -24.47 -21.43
CA THR A 219 7.49 -24.75 -22.35
C THR A 219 7.10 -25.86 -23.30
N GLN A 220 7.84 -26.04 -24.40
CA GLN A 220 7.62 -27.14 -25.32
C GLN A 220 7.82 -28.51 -24.64
N GLU A 221 8.59 -28.57 -23.56
CA GLU A 221 8.82 -29.76 -22.75
C GLU A 221 7.62 -30.09 -21.85
N ASP A 222 6.81 -29.09 -21.47
CA ASP A 222 5.61 -29.27 -20.66
C ASP A 222 4.40 -29.78 -21.47
N MET A 223 4.42 -29.60 -22.79
CA MET A 223 3.32 -29.95 -23.69
C MET A 223 2.87 -31.42 -23.63
N PRO A 224 3.75 -32.43 -23.50
CA PRO A 224 3.33 -33.81 -23.37
C PRO A 224 2.47 -34.09 -22.13
N ASN A 225 2.65 -33.31 -21.06
CA ASN A 225 1.88 -33.42 -19.82
C ASN A 225 0.51 -32.73 -19.90
N PHE A 226 0.35 -31.80 -20.83
CA PHE A 226 -0.89 -31.04 -21.04
C PHE A 226 -1.97 -31.81 -21.80
N GLY A 227 -1.61 -32.88 -22.49
CA GLY A 227 -2.53 -33.74 -23.25
C GLY A 227 -3.36 -34.72 -22.40
N LYS A 228 -3.19 -34.74 -21.09
CA LYS A 228 -4.03 -35.54 -20.20
C LYS A 228 -5.38 -34.85 -20.02
N ILE A 229 -6.44 -35.54 -20.40
CA ILE A 229 -7.81 -35.04 -20.20
C ILE A 229 -8.08 -34.94 -18.70
N SER A 230 -8.21 -33.71 -18.22
CA SER A 230 -8.67 -33.42 -16.86
C SER A 230 -10.17 -33.14 -16.92
N LEU A 231 -10.96 -33.82 -16.10
CA LEU A 231 -12.39 -33.57 -15.98
C LEU A 231 -12.64 -32.65 -14.79
N MET A 232 -13.38 -31.58 -15.02
CA MET A 232 -13.92 -30.72 -13.99
C MET A 232 -15.42 -30.96 -13.92
N LYS A 233 -15.91 -31.40 -12.78
CA LYS A 233 -17.32 -31.59 -12.51
C LYS A 233 -17.83 -30.50 -11.61
N ASN A 234 -19.11 -30.12 -11.78
CA ASN A 234 -19.78 -29.16 -10.89
C ASN A 234 -19.03 -27.82 -10.73
N GLN A 235 -18.72 -27.19 -11.87
CA GLN A 235 -18.13 -25.84 -11.86
C GLN A 235 -19.25 -24.79 -11.75
N GLU A 236 -19.16 -23.93 -10.77
CA GLU A 236 -20.06 -22.79 -10.55
C GLU A 236 -19.25 -21.49 -10.58
N GLY A 237 -19.73 -20.45 -11.27
CA GLY A 237 -18.98 -19.22 -11.32
C GLY A 237 -19.65 -18.07 -12.06
N ILE A 238 -19.02 -16.93 -12.04
CA ILE A 238 -19.39 -15.73 -12.77
C ILE A 238 -18.46 -15.61 -13.97
N TYR A 239 -19.04 -15.48 -15.15
CA TYR A 239 -18.35 -15.29 -16.41
C TYR A 239 -18.74 -13.94 -17.01
N LEU A 240 -17.78 -13.09 -17.26
CA LEU A 240 -17.96 -11.80 -17.89
C LEU A 240 -17.16 -11.75 -19.19
N ALA A 241 -17.74 -11.17 -20.23
CA ALA A 241 -17.03 -10.87 -21.46
C ALA A 241 -17.35 -9.44 -21.88
N TYR A 242 -16.33 -8.69 -22.31
CA TYR A 242 -16.50 -7.32 -22.77
C TYR A 242 -15.57 -6.99 -23.93
N LEU A 243 -15.98 -6.06 -24.75
CA LEU A 243 -15.15 -5.51 -25.83
C LEU A 243 -14.19 -4.46 -25.25
N THR A 244 -12.97 -4.44 -25.77
CA THR A 244 -11.93 -3.50 -25.35
C THR A 244 -11.15 -2.96 -26.55
N ASP A 245 -10.17 -2.09 -26.28
CA ASP A 245 -9.29 -1.55 -27.30
C ASP A 245 -8.29 -2.61 -27.81
N PRO A 246 -8.25 -2.91 -29.12
CA PRO A 246 -7.28 -3.84 -29.70
C PRO A 246 -5.83 -3.47 -29.43
N ALA A 247 -5.52 -2.17 -29.38
CA ALA A 247 -4.17 -1.70 -29.08
C ALA A 247 -3.77 -1.97 -27.62
N GLY A 248 -4.74 -1.98 -26.71
CA GLY A 248 -4.58 -2.40 -25.32
C GLY A 248 -4.19 -3.88 -25.22
N ILE A 249 -4.92 -4.74 -25.93
CA ILE A 249 -4.64 -6.19 -25.98
C ILE A 249 -3.26 -6.44 -26.61
N ALA A 250 -2.93 -5.78 -27.72
CA ALA A 250 -1.66 -5.97 -28.42
C ALA A 250 -0.43 -5.69 -27.52
N ARG A 251 -0.56 -4.80 -26.54
CA ARG A 251 0.54 -4.49 -25.59
C ARG A 251 0.82 -5.58 -24.57
N ILE A 252 -0.16 -6.44 -24.29
CA ILE A 252 -0.03 -7.50 -23.28
C ILE A 252 0.18 -8.88 -23.89
N LEU A 253 -0.09 -9.06 -25.16
CA LEU A 253 0.11 -10.34 -25.84
C LEU A 253 1.60 -10.58 -26.11
N PRO A 254 2.13 -11.76 -25.76
CA PRO A 254 3.49 -12.14 -26.17
C PRO A 254 3.54 -12.44 -27.67
N ALA A 255 4.64 -12.08 -28.31
CA ALA A 255 4.88 -12.46 -29.71
C ALA A 255 4.93 -14.01 -29.86
N PRO A 256 4.38 -14.62 -30.92
CA PRO A 256 3.85 -14.00 -32.14
C PRO A 256 2.33 -13.68 -32.13
N LEU A 257 1.67 -13.77 -30.97
CA LEU A 257 0.23 -13.63 -30.86
C LEU A 257 -0.24 -12.22 -31.24
N LYS A 258 -1.39 -12.13 -31.89
CA LYS A 258 -2.04 -10.88 -32.26
C LYS A 258 -3.46 -10.82 -31.72
N PRO A 259 -4.00 -9.64 -31.43
CA PRO A 259 -5.40 -9.51 -31.04
C PRO A 259 -6.32 -10.10 -32.09
N PHE A 260 -7.35 -10.81 -31.65
CA PHE A 260 -8.40 -11.28 -32.56
C PHE A 260 -9.15 -10.08 -33.20
N SER A 261 -9.83 -10.31 -34.32
CA SER A 261 -10.57 -9.26 -35.05
C SER A 261 -11.64 -8.59 -34.21
N VAL A 262 -12.22 -9.32 -33.25
CA VAL A 262 -13.12 -8.78 -32.22
C VAL A 262 -12.36 -8.82 -30.89
N PRO A 263 -11.98 -7.66 -30.33
CA PRO A 263 -11.12 -7.58 -29.15
C PRO A 263 -11.92 -7.86 -27.88
N VAL A 264 -12.08 -9.15 -27.56
CA VAL A 264 -12.82 -9.61 -26.38
C VAL A 264 -11.87 -9.95 -25.25
N VAL A 265 -12.17 -9.45 -24.08
CA VAL A 265 -11.57 -9.87 -22.81
C VAL A 265 -12.63 -10.63 -22.01
N THR A 266 -12.25 -11.77 -21.47
CA THR A 266 -13.08 -12.55 -20.57
C THR A 266 -12.51 -12.54 -19.17
N VAL A 267 -13.37 -12.42 -18.18
CA VAL A 267 -13.03 -12.58 -16.76
C VAL A 267 -13.97 -13.63 -16.20
N SER A 268 -13.40 -14.64 -15.56
CA SER A 268 -14.20 -15.62 -14.83
C SER A 268 -13.67 -15.81 -13.41
N VAL A 269 -14.59 -16.01 -12.48
CA VAL A 269 -14.28 -16.46 -11.13
C VAL A 269 -15.16 -17.68 -10.86
N CYS A 270 -14.53 -18.81 -10.66
CA CYS A 270 -15.23 -20.09 -10.58
C CYS A 270 -14.84 -20.83 -9.30
N HIS A 271 -15.80 -21.54 -8.73
CA HIS A 271 -15.55 -22.62 -7.79
C HIS A 271 -15.57 -23.94 -8.55
N VAL A 272 -14.44 -24.61 -8.61
CA VAL A 272 -14.31 -25.93 -9.24
C VAL A 272 -14.43 -26.98 -8.15
N LYS A 273 -15.53 -27.74 -8.22
CA LYS A 273 -15.85 -28.82 -7.30
C LYS A 273 -15.48 -30.15 -7.92
N GLU A 274 -14.97 -31.07 -7.12
CA GLU A 274 -14.63 -32.43 -7.53
C GLU A 274 -13.74 -32.53 -8.79
N PRO A 275 -12.64 -31.78 -8.91
CA PRO A 275 -11.71 -31.95 -10.01
C PRO A 275 -10.99 -33.29 -9.87
N THR A 276 -10.63 -33.93 -10.99
CA THR A 276 -9.96 -35.25 -10.98
C THR A 276 -8.48 -35.17 -10.60
N PHE A 277 -7.93 -34.02 -10.34
CA PHE A 277 -6.49 -33.78 -10.17
C PHE A 277 -6.12 -32.94 -8.92
N ALA A 278 -7.10 -32.43 -8.18
CA ALA A 278 -6.90 -31.60 -6.99
C ALA A 278 -8.11 -31.69 -6.06
N ASP A 279 -7.99 -31.11 -4.87
CA ASP A 279 -9.14 -30.81 -4.02
C ASP A 279 -9.96 -29.65 -4.63
N ASP A 280 -11.16 -29.38 -4.11
CA ASP A 280 -12.00 -28.27 -4.53
C ASP A 280 -11.21 -26.94 -4.40
N TYR A 281 -11.30 -26.11 -5.43
CA TYR A 281 -10.58 -24.83 -5.46
C TYR A 281 -11.37 -23.72 -6.14
N TYR A 282 -10.99 -22.48 -5.86
CA TYR A 282 -11.45 -21.30 -6.57
C TYR A 282 -10.39 -20.84 -7.57
N GLU A 283 -10.83 -20.50 -8.77
CA GLU A 283 -9.97 -19.94 -9.78
C GLU A 283 -10.52 -18.61 -10.32
N ALA A 284 -9.61 -17.71 -10.68
CA ALA A 284 -9.92 -16.49 -11.40
C ALA A 284 -9.10 -16.45 -12.69
N ILE A 285 -9.77 -16.35 -13.82
CA ILE A 285 -9.14 -16.36 -15.14
C ILE A 285 -9.41 -15.03 -15.82
N LEU A 286 -8.35 -14.39 -16.32
CA LEU A 286 -8.43 -13.30 -17.27
C LEU A 286 -7.96 -13.81 -18.63
N GLY A 287 -8.88 -13.90 -19.57
CA GLY A 287 -8.61 -14.37 -20.91
C GLY A 287 -8.69 -13.26 -21.95
N VAL A 288 -7.85 -13.30 -22.95
CA VAL A 288 -7.94 -12.46 -24.15
C VAL A 288 -7.96 -13.33 -25.39
N TYR A 289 -8.86 -13.03 -26.34
CA TYR A 289 -8.90 -13.75 -27.59
C TYR A 289 -7.78 -13.23 -28.51
N CYS A 290 -6.98 -14.16 -29.03
CA CYS A 290 -5.84 -13.86 -29.90
C CYS A 290 -5.71 -14.92 -31.01
N THR A 291 -4.96 -14.57 -32.06
CA THR A 291 -4.58 -15.43 -33.18
C THR A 291 -3.09 -15.58 -33.30
#